data_9b343bd0ed74500cfd4384abb621c5af
#
_entry.id   9b343bd0ed74500cfd4384abb621c5af
#
_cell.length_a   1.000
_cell.length_b   1.000
_cell.length_c   1.000
_cell.angle_alpha   90.00
_cell.angle_beta   90.00
_cell.angle_gamma   90.00
#
_symmetry.space_group_name_H-M   'P 1'
#
loop_
_entity.id
_entity.type
_entity.pdbx_description
1 polymer ?
#
loop_
_entity_poly.entity_id
_entity_poly.type
_entity_poly.pdbx_seq_one_letter_code
_entity_poly.pdbx_strand_id
1 'polypeptide(L)'
;GSAKETFERMKNGESSIKNKNGILLSSFSSSQNELLPLMIDSISNSLSFVNQTILLESKTLLIVSTTKGEINSINSDINKAHLSYLCEKIKKIFNCIDKGIVVSTACVSGLQALIVANDMINHNYYDNVIICGGDLASQFVIEGFTSFYALSDAACKPFDKDRKGLNIGEAVSTIIISNDRNLYKETPLKFLGGCSIND
;
A
#
# COMPACT_ATOMS: atom_id res chain seq x y z
N GLY A 1 2.78 3.20 12.75
CA GLY A 1 2.83 4.63 13.04
C GLY A 1 1.96 5.43 12.08
N SER A 2 1.58 6.64 12.42
CA SER A 2 0.83 7.55 11.55
C SER A 2 1.74 8.14 10.45
N ALA A 3 1.13 8.69 9.38
CA ALA A 3 1.87 9.42 8.35
C ALA A 3 2.70 10.58 8.95
N LYS A 4 2.14 11.30 9.93
CA LYS A 4 2.83 12.38 10.65
C LYS A 4 4.07 11.88 11.40
N GLU A 5 3.93 10.79 12.16
CA GLU A 5 5.06 10.17 12.88
C GLU A 5 6.16 9.69 11.91
N THR A 6 5.77 9.04 10.81
CA THR A 6 6.69 8.60 9.77
C THR A 6 7.44 9.79 9.16
N PHE A 7 6.74 10.89 8.87
CA PHE A 7 7.34 12.10 8.34
C PHE A 7 8.36 12.72 9.31
N GLU A 8 8.04 12.84 10.61
CA GLU A 8 8.97 13.39 11.62
C GLU A 8 10.21 12.51 11.76
N ARG A 9 10.07 11.20 11.73
CA ARG A 9 11.22 10.27 11.75
C ARG A 9 12.11 10.44 10.52
N MET A 10 11.53 10.54 9.34
CA MET A 10 12.29 10.81 8.10
C MET A 10 13.01 12.16 8.16
N LYS A 11 12.36 13.20 8.67
CA LYS A 11 12.95 14.54 8.86
C LYS A 11 14.15 14.51 9.80
N ASN A 12 14.11 13.65 10.83
CA ASN A 12 15.21 13.44 11.77
C ASN A 12 16.33 12.55 11.22
N GLY A 13 16.22 12.09 9.96
CA GLY A 13 17.23 11.21 9.35
C GLY A 13 17.19 9.76 9.86
N GLU A 14 16.11 9.36 10.54
CA GLU A 14 15.98 7.98 11.03
C GLU A 14 15.74 7.02 9.88
N SER A 15 16.53 5.94 9.85
CA SER A 15 16.38 4.84 8.90
C SER A 15 15.92 3.58 9.62
N SER A 16 14.95 2.88 9.00
CA SER A 16 14.48 1.57 9.45
C SER A 16 15.24 0.40 8.79
N ILE A 17 16.16 0.69 7.88
CA ILE A 17 16.98 -0.33 7.22
C ILE A 17 17.96 -0.93 8.23
N LYS A 18 17.93 -2.25 8.40
CA LYS A 18 18.77 -3.01 9.31
C LYS A 18 19.31 -4.25 8.60
N ASN A 19 20.48 -4.71 9.03
CA ASN A 19 21.00 -5.99 8.57
C ASN A 19 20.23 -7.14 9.23
N LYS A 20 19.63 -7.98 8.41
CA LYS A 20 19.01 -9.25 8.82
C LYS A 20 19.62 -10.38 8.00
N ASN A 21 20.42 -11.22 8.65
CA ASN A 21 21.06 -12.39 8.03
C ASN A 21 21.90 -12.03 6.78
N GLY A 22 22.62 -10.92 6.82
CA GLY A 22 23.47 -10.48 5.71
C GLY A 22 22.77 -9.62 4.65
N ILE A 23 21.45 -9.42 4.76
CA ILE A 23 20.66 -8.60 3.83
C ILE A 23 20.19 -7.34 4.55
N LEU A 24 20.37 -6.19 3.90
CA LEU A 24 19.87 -4.91 4.37
C LEU A 24 18.42 -4.74 3.94
N LEU A 25 17.50 -4.74 4.89
CA LEU A 25 16.09 -4.55 4.65
C LEU A 25 15.40 -3.76 5.77
N SER A 26 14.27 -3.14 5.44
CA SER A 26 13.35 -2.52 6.40
C SER A 26 12.16 -3.44 6.58
N SER A 27 11.92 -3.90 7.81
CA SER A 27 10.78 -4.76 8.11
C SER A 27 10.05 -4.31 9.38
N PHE A 28 8.79 -4.68 9.49
CA PHE A 28 8.06 -4.49 10.73
C PHE A 28 8.74 -5.22 11.89
N SER A 29 8.63 -4.67 13.08
CA SER A 29 9.24 -5.24 14.30
C SER A 29 8.50 -6.46 14.82
N SER A 30 7.25 -6.63 14.41
CA SER A 30 6.42 -7.79 14.76
C SER A 30 6.70 -8.96 13.81
N SER A 31 6.60 -10.19 14.32
CA SER A 31 6.64 -11.43 13.55
C SER A 31 5.37 -11.65 12.68
N GLN A 32 4.68 -10.60 12.28
CA GLN A 32 3.51 -10.70 11.42
C GLN A 32 3.96 -11.05 10.01
N ASN A 33 3.69 -12.28 9.62
CA ASN A 33 3.98 -12.80 8.28
C ASN A 33 2.79 -12.65 7.32
N GLU A 34 1.69 -12.05 7.77
CA GLU A 34 0.47 -11.84 7.00
C GLU A 34 0.21 -10.36 6.75
N LEU A 35 -0.11 -10.02 5.51
CA LEU A 35 -0.37 -8.65 5.07
C LEU A 35 -1.80 -8.18 5.44
N LEU A 36 -2.76 -9.10 5.44
CA LEU A 36 -4.17 -8.80 5.70
C LEU A 36 -4.42 -8.06 7.02
N PRO A 37 -3.90 -8.48 8.20
CA PRO A 37 -4.10 -7.75 9.45
C PRO A 37 -3.57 -6.32 9.39
N LEU A 38 -2.39 -6.12 8.78
CA LEU A 38 -1.79 -4.79 8.63
C LEU A 38 -2.62 -3.86 7.74
N MET A 39 -3.21 -4.40 6.67
CA MET A 39 -4.12 -3.65 5.81
C MET A 39 -5.40 -3.27 6.55
N ILE A 40 -5.99 -4.18 7.33
CA ILE A 40 -7.17 -3.90 8.15
C ILE A 40 -6.88 -2.77 9.14
N ASP A 41 -5.76 -2.84 9.85
CA ASP A 41 -5.34 -1.80 10.80
C ASP A 41 -5.12 -0.46 10.09
N SER A 42 -4.48 -0.46 8.93
CA SER A 42 -4.25 0.76 8.15
C SER A 42 -5.55 1.41 7.68
N ILE A 43 -6.50 0.63 7.18
CA ILE A 43 -7.83 1.13 6.79
C ILE A 43 -8.57 1.65 8.01
N SER A 44 -8.64 0.88 9.11
CA SER A 44 -9.32 1.28 10.34
C SER A 44 -8.80 2.60 10.88
N ASN A 45 -7.48 2.78 10.91
CA ASN A 45 -6.85 4.03 11.30
C ASN A 45 -7.24 5.18 10.37
N SER A 46 -7.24 4.96 9.04
CA SER A 46 -7.59 5.99 8.06
C SER A 46 -9.06 6.40 8.15
N LEU A 47 -9.95 5.45 8.43
CA LEU A 47 -11.38 5.72 8.63
C LEU A 47 -11.66 6.63 9.86
N SER A 48 -10.74 6.71 10.81
CA SER A 48 -10.89 7.64 11.95
C SER A 48 -10.82 9.11 11.55
N PHE A 49 -10.21 9.44 10.41
CA PHE A 49 -10.04 10.80 9.88
C PHE A 49 -11.17 11.25 8.96
N VAL A 50 -12.16 10.40 8.70
CA VAL A 50 -13.30 10.72 7.83
C VAL A 50 -14.63 10.62 8.58
N ASN A 51 -15.67 11.24 8.02
CA ASN A 51 -17.03 11.11 8.49
C ASN A 51 -17.63 9.79 7.96
N GLN A 52 -17.73 8.80 8.84
CA GLN A 52 -18.19 7.46 8.47
C GLN A 52 -19.66 7.42 8.02
N THR A 53 -20.50 8.34 8.50
CA THR A 53 -21.90 8.43 8.06
C THR A 53 -21.98 8.76 6.56
N ILE A 54 -21.23 9.78 6.11
CA ILE A 54 -21.17 10.14 4.69
C ILE A 54 -20.64 8.96 3.88
N LEU A 55 -19.59 8.27 4.38
CA LEU A 55 -19.00 7.13 3.69
C LEU A 55 -19.97 5.96 3.53
N LEU A 56 -20.82 5.70 4.55
CA LEU A 56 -21.83 4.62 4.50
C LEU A 56 -23.01 4.93 3.57
N GLU A 57 -23.32 6.21 3.35
CA GLU A 57 -24.43 6.68 2.50
C GLU A 57 -24.03 6.89 1.04
N SER A 58 -22.77 6.67 0.70
CA SER A 58 -22.19 6.93 -0.63
C SER A 58 -21.57 5.69 -1.25
N LYS A 59 -21.40 5.68 -2.58
CA LYS A 59 -20.76 4.57 -3.29
C LYS A 59 -19.25 4.60 -3.07
N THR A 60 -18.71 3.57 -2.43
CA THR A 60 -17.31 3.47 -2.10
C THR A 60 -16.63 2.27 -2.77
N LEU A 61 -15.55 2.52 -3.52
CA LEU A 61 -14.68 1.51 -4.11
C LEU A 61 -13.49 1.24 -3.20
N LEU A 62 -13.13 -0.03 -3.02
CA LEU A 62 -11.83 -0.44 -2.48
C LEU A 62 -10.85 -0.73 -3.63
N ILE A 63 -9.68 -0.15 -3.59
CA ILE A 63 -8.54 -0.57 -4.43
C ILE A 63 -7.45 -1.14 -3.51
N VAL A 64 -7.19 -2.43 -3.66
CA VAL A 64 -6.03 -3.07 -3.04
C VAL A 64 -4.86 -2.98 -4.01
N SER A 65 -3.77 -2.34 -3.56
CA SER A 65 -2.55 -2.16 -4.35
C SER A 65 -1.44 -3.02 -3.75
N THR A 66 -1.04 -4.08 -4.43
CA THR A 66 -0.01 -5.00 -3.95
C THR A 66 0.70 -5.67 -5.12
N THR A 67 1.96 -6.02 -4.94
CA THR A 67 2.73 -6.70 -6.00
C THR A 67 2.59 -8.21 -5.94
N LYS A 68 2.45 -8.78 -4.74
CA LYS A 68 2.47 -10.24 -4.50
C LYS A 68 1.34 -10.75 -3.60
N GLY A 69 0.57 -9.86 -2.95
CA GLY A 69 -0.46 -10.26 -1.99
C GLY A 69 0.11 -11.04 -0.81
N GLU A 70 -0.61 -12.06 -0.37
CA GLU A 70 -0.20 -12.98 0.72
C GLU A 70 0.74 -14.09 0.22
N ILE A 71 1.78 -13.74 -0.52
CA ILE A 71 2.70 -14.72 -1.13
C ILE A 71 3.36 -15.65 -0.09
N ASN A 72 3.53 -15.20 1.17
CA ASN A 72 4.05 -16.01 2.26
C ASN A 72 3.18 -17.24 2.56
N SER A 73 1.90 -17.20 2.19
CA SER A 73 0.95 -18.29 2.40
C SER A 73 0.96 -19.35 1.29
N ILE A 74 1.74 -19.19 0.23
CA ILE A 74 1.70 -20.07 -0.96
C ILE A 74 1.87 -21.55 -0.65
N ASN A 75 2.71 -21.89 0.33
CA ASN A 75 2.97 -23.27 0.72
C ASN A 75 1.95 -23.82 1.74
N SER A 76 1.21 -22.97 2.42
CA SER A 76 0.23 -23.36 3.45
C SER A 76 -1.21 -23.34 2.93
N ASP A 77 -1.56 -22.34 2.16
CA ASP A 77 -2.87 -22.16 1.54
C ASP A 77 -2.74 -21.33 0.26
N ILE A 78 -2.70 -21.99 -0.88
CA ILE A 78 -2.54 -21.36 -2.18
C ILE A 78 -3.68 -20.36 -2.50
N ASN A 79 -4.87 -20.54 -1.94
CA ASN A 79 -5.99 -19.64 -2.16
C ASN A 79 -5.71 -18.25 -1.56
N LYS A 80 -4.94 -18.17 -0.48
CA LYS A 80 -4.52 -16.90 0.11
C LYS A 80 -3.52 -16.15 -0.78
N ALA A 81 -2.75 -16.86 -1.61
CA ALA A 81 -1.77 -16.25 -2.51
C ALA A 81 -2.41 -15.59 -3.76
N HIS A 82 -3.70 -15.82 -4.02
CA HIS A 82 -4.40 -15.06 -5.06
C HIS A 82 -4.50 -13.58 -4.69
N LEU A 83 -4.17 -12.69 -5.63
CA LEU A 83 -4.20 -11.24 -5.38
C LEU A 83 -5.59 -10.73 -4.96
N SER A 84 -6.66 -11.35 -5.45
CA SER A 84 -8.05 -11.02 -5.07
C SER A 84 -8.40 -11.35 -3.62
N TYR A 85 -7.66 -12.28 -2.98
CA TYR A 85 -7.95 -12.73 -1.61
C TYR A 85 -8.01 -11.57 -0.61
N LEU A 86 -7.01 -10.68 -0.62
CA LEU A 86 -6.96 -9.52 0.27
C LEU A 86 -8.17 -8.60 0.05
N CYS A 87 -8.46 -8.29 -1.20
CA CYS A 87 -9.58 -7.44 -1.57
C CYS A 87 -10.93 -8.00 -1.09
N GLU A 88 -11.18 -9.30 -1.30
CA GLU A 88 -12.39 -9.97 -0.88
C GLU A 88 -12.55 -10.04 0.64
N LYS A 89 -11.43 -10.27 1.37
CA LYS A 89 -11.46 -10.31 2.83
C LYS A 89 -11.70 -8.93 3.44
N ILE A 90 -11.01 -7.91 2.96
CA ILE A 90 -11.18 -6.53 3.44
C ILE A 90 -12.61 -6.05 3.20
N LYS A 91 -13.16 -6.27 1.99
CA LYS A 91 -14.52 -5.91 1.66
C LYS A 91 -15.57 -6.52 2.60
N LYS A 92 -15.36 -7.76 3.07
CA LYS A 92 -16.27 -8.43 4.02
C LYS A 92 -16.23 -7.83 5.43
N ILE A 93 -15.16 -7.12 5.78
CA ILE A 93 -14.96 -6.54 7.11
C ILE A 93 -15.55 -5.13 7.18
N PHE A 94 -15.43 -4.36 6.09
CA PHE A 94 -15.85 -2.96 6.07
C PHE A 94 -17.14 -2.77 5.28
N ASN A 95 -18.26 -2.55 5.99
CA ASN A 95 -19.60 -2.41 5.40
C ASN A 95 -19.77 -1.18 4.48
N CYS A 96 -18.84 -0.22 4.56
CA CYS A 96 -18.84 0.97 3.70
C CYS A 96 -18.29 0.72 2.28
N ILE A 97 -17.88 -0.52 1.95
CA ILE A 97 -17.26 -0.85 0.67
C ILE A 97 -18.25 -1.60 -0.22
N ASP A 98 -18.66 -1.00 -1.33
CA ASP A 98 -19.57 -1.61 -2.30
C ASP A 98 -18.87 -2.64 -3.19
N LYS A 99 -17.72 -2.25 -3.73
CA LYS A 99 -16.91 -3.09 -4.62
C LYS A 99 -15.43 -2.98 -4.32
N GLY A 100 -14.68 -3.98 -4.77
CA GLY A 100 -13.24 -3.99 -4.66
C GLY A 100 -12.57 -4.45 -5.93
N ILE A 101 -11.44 -3.85 -6.24
CA ILE A 101 -10.54 -4.23 -7.33
C ILE A 101 -9.10 -4.32 -6.82
N VAL A 102 -8.26 -5.00 -7.60
CA VAL A 102 -6.82 -5.09 -7.33
C VAL A 102 -6.06 -4.39 -8.43
N VAL A 103 -5.09 -3.58 -8.04
CA VAL A 103 -4.12 -2.95 -8.95
C VAL A 103 -2.74 -3.50 -8.62
N SER A 104 -2.12 -4.16 -9.60
CA SER A 104 -0.79 -4.76 -9.47
C SER A 104 0.05 -4.44 -10.72
N THR A 105 0.89 -3.42 -10.62
CA THR A 105 1.78 -2.92 -11.66
C THR A 105 3.19 -2.74 -11.10
N ALA A 106 3.73 -3.78 -10.48
CA ALA A 106 5.02 -3.79 -9.82
C ALA A 106 5.20 -2.60 -8.84
N CYS A 107 6.35 -1.93 -8.85
CA CYS A 107 6.69 -0.86 -7.90
C CYS A 107 5.79 0.38 -8.01
N VAL A 108 5.07 0.57 -9.12
CA VAL A 108 4.18 1.72 -9.34
C VAL A 108 2.72 1.43 -9.01
N SER A 109 2.40 0.26 -8.45
CA SER A 109 1.02 -0.15 -8.13
C SER A 109 0.25 0.91 -7.35
N GLY A 110 0.88 1.54 -6.34
CA GLY A 110 0.25 2.58 -5.53
C GLY A 110 -0.08 3.85 -6.32
N LEU A 111 0.82 4.30 -7.18
CA LEU A 111 0.59 5.46 -8.05
C LEU A 111 -0.49 5.15 -9.10
N GLN A 112 -0.46 3.97 -9.68
CA GLN A 112 -1.49 3.53 -10.63
C GLN A 112 -2.86 3.46 -9.96
N ALA A 113 -2.94 2.99 -8.71
CA ALA A 113 -4.18 2.97 -7.94
C ALA A 113 -4.76 4.38 -7.73
N LEU A 114 -3.90 5.40 -7.49
CA LEU A 114 -4.32 6.80 -7.40
C LEU A 114 -4.91 7.33 -8.71
N ILE A 115 -4.31 7.00 -9.85
CA ILE A 115 -4.80 7.39 -11.17
C ILE A 115 -6.16 6.74 -11.42
N VAL A 116 -6.28 5.43 -11.19
CA VAL A 116 -7.55 4.70 -11.35
C VAL A 116 -8.63 5.27 -10.43
N ALA A 117 -8.31 5.56 -9.17
CA ALA A 117 -9.26 6.14 -8.23
C ALA A 117 -9.76 7.52 -8.70
N ASN A 118 -8.88 8.37 -9.18
CA ASN A 118 -9.24 9.67 -9.72
C ASN A 118 -10.18 9.55 -10.93
N ASP A 119 -9.90 8.61 -11.83
CA ASP A 119 -10.76 8.37 -12.99
C ASP A 119 -12.14 7.85 -12.58
N MET A 120 -12.21 6.94 -11.60
CA MET A 120 -13.48 6.41 -11.09
C MET A 120 -14.36 7.51 -10.47
N ILE A 121 -13.76 8.46 -9.76
CA ILE A 121 -14.46 9.60 -9.16
C ILE A 121 -14.85 10.63 -10.23
N ASN A 122 -13.95 11.00 -11.12
CA ASN A 122 -14.21 12.02 -12.16
C ASN A 122 -15.30 11.60 -13.15
N HIS A 123 -15.47 10.30 -13.38
CA HIS A 123 -16.53 9.76 -14.21
C HIS A 123 -17.82 9.41 -13.43
N ASN A 124 -17.89 9.78 -12.15
CA ASN A 124 -19.03 9.54 -11.25
C ASN A 124 -19.42 8.05 -11.12
N TYR A 125 -18.46 7.13 -11.25
CA TYR A 125 -18.71 5.71 -10.99
C TYR A 125 -18.78 5.45 -9.48
N TYR A 126 -17.98 6.17 -8.70
CA TYR A 126 -17.93 6.13 -7.24
C TYR A 126 -17.78 7.52 -6.66
N ASP A 127 -18.32 7.70 -5.45
CA ASP A 127 -18.20 8.95 -4.69
C ASP A 127 -16.89 8.99 -3.92
N ASN A 128 -16.48 7.82 -3.43
CA ASN A 128 -15.25 7.66 -2.65
C ASN A 128 -14.45 6.45 -3.13
N VAL A 129 -13.14 6.51 -2.93
CA VAL A 129 -12.23 5.38 -3.14
C VAL A 129 -11.31 5.24 -1.93
N ILE A 130 -11.28 4.05 -1.34
CA ILE A 130 -10.30 3.64 -0.33
C ILE A 130 -9.20 2.87 -1.05
N ILE A 131 -7.99 3.41 -1.08
CA ILE A 131 -6.80 2.75 -1.64
C ILE A 131 -5.99 2.23 -0.48
N CYS A 132 -5.85 0.91 -0.37
CA CYS A 132 -4.96 0.29 0.61
C CYS A 132 -3.83 -0.42 -0.13
N GLY A 133 -2.61 0.06 0.06
CA GLY A 133 -1.42 -0.48 -0.57
C GLY A 133 -0.47 -1.10 0.44
N GLY A 134 0.17 -2.22 0.06
CA GLY A 134 1.19 -2.81 0.89
C GLY A 134 1.79 -4.09 0.34
N ASP A 135 3.02 -4.35 0.77
CA ASP A 135 3.75 -5.59 0.51
C ASP A 135 4.68 -5.90 1.68
N LEU A 136 4.97 -7.19 1.88
CA LEU A 136 5.92 -7.71 2.85
C LEU A 136 7.20 -8.18 2.16
N ALA A 137 8.32 -8.14 2.89
CA ALA A 137 9.62 -8.66 2.46
C ALA A 137 9.64 -10.20 2.61
N SER A 138 8.90 -10.90 1.75
CA SER A 138 8.85 -12.36 1.73
C SER A 138 10.16 -12.97 1.24
N GLN A 139 10.39 -14.24 1.59
CA GLN A 139 11.51 -15.02 1.06
C GLN A 139 11.50 -15.02 -0.49
N PHE A 140 10.32 -15.16 -1.08
CA PHE A 140 10.13 -15.12 -2.54
C PHE A 140 10.66 -13.81 -3.15
N VAL A 141 10.34 -12.66 -2.52
CA VAL A 141 10.81 -11.35 -2.99
C VAL A 141 12.32 -11.21 -2.81
N ILE A 142 12.84 -11.59 -1.64
CA ILE A 142 14.27 -11.51 -1.34
C ILE A 142 15.09 -12.35 -2.33
N GLU A 143 14.71 -13.61 -2.53
CA GLU A 143 15.41 -14.51 -3.47
C GLU A 143 15.31 -14.03 -4.91
N GLY A 144 14.14 -13.52 -5.32
CA GLY A 144 13.96 -12.94 -6.64
C GLY A 144 14.93 -11.78 -6.91
N PHE A 145 14.99 -10.79 -6.02
CA PHE A 145 15.92 -9.65 -6.18
C PHE A 145 17.39 -10.06 -6.03
N THR A 146 17.69 -11.05 -5.19
CA THR A 146 19.04 -11.61 -5.07
C THR A 146 19.49 -12.25 -6.39
N SER A 147 18.62 -13.03 -7.04
CA SER A 147 18.96 -13.70 -8.31
C SER A 147 19.24 -12.73 -9.46
N PHE A 148 18.70 -11.51 -9.38
CA PHE A 148 18.98 -10.44 -10.34
C PHE A 148 20.16 -9.56 -9.94
N TYR A 149 20.88 -9.87 -8.85
CA TYR A 149 21.96 -9.03 -8.31
C TYR A 149 21.52 -7.59 -8.04
N ALA A 150 20.25 -7.39 -7.68
CA ALA A 150 19.66 -6.08 -7.54
C ALA A 150 19.73 -5.52 -6.11
N LEU A 151 20.15 -6.31 -5.13
CA LEU A 151 20.27 -5.87 -3.74
C LEU A 151 21.58 -5.14 -3.47
N SER A 152 21.50 -4.08 -2.68
CA SER A 152 22.67 -3.33 -2.21
C SER A 152 23.21 -3.93 -0.91
N ASP A 153 24.52 -3.97 -0.77
CA ASP A 153 25.27 -4.32 0.44
C ASP A 153 25.40 -3.15 1.44
N ALA A 154 24.96 -1.95 1.03
CA ALA A 154 24.90 -0.74 1.83
C ALA A 154 23.50 -0.11 1.78
N ALA A 155 23.25 0.92 2.60
CA ALA A 155 22.01 1.70 2.49
C ALA A 155 21.89 2.28 1.07
N CYS A 156 20.76 2.00 0.41
CA CYS A 156 20.54 2.43 -0.96
C CYS A 156 20.51 3.97 -1.07
N LYS A 157 20.93 4.48 -2.22
CA LYS A 157 20.99 5.90 -2.54
C LYS A 157 20.01 6.21 -3.67
N PRO A 158 18.71 6.42 -3.38
CA PRO A 158 17.73 6.69 -4.43
C PRO A 158 18.12 7.90 -5.28
N PHE A 159 18.04 7.74 -6.60
CA PHE A 159 18.39 8.77 -7.61
C PHE A 159 19.85 9.24 -7.64
N ASP A 160 20.72 8.72 -6.78
CA ASP A 160 22.15 9.06 -6.81
C ASP A 160 22.83 8.44 -8.04
N LYS A 161 23.79 9.16 -8.62
CA LYS A 161 24.58 8.67 -9.75
C LYS A 161 25.44 7.45 -9.40
N ASP A 162 25.89 7.36 -8.15
CA ASP A 162 26.74 6.29 -7.63
C ASP A 162 25.95 5.19 -6.88
N ARG A 163 24.62 5.12 -7.13
CA ARG A 163 23.76 4.09 -6.51
C ARG A 163 24.16 2.68 -6.94
N LYS A 164 24.13 1.75 -5.96
CA LYS A 164 24.43 0.33 -6.19
C LYS A 164 23.30 -0.52 -5.62
N GLY A 165 22.35 -0.92 -6.48
CA GLY A 165 21.23 -1.74 -6.06
C GLY A 165 20.23 -1.01 -5.15
N LEU A 166 19.36 -1.79 -4.53
CA LEU A 166 18.28 -1.33 -3.66
C LEU A 166 18.21 -2.12 -2.36
N ASN A 167 17.44 -1.63 -1.39
CA ASN A 167 17.06 -2.37 -0.20
C ASN A 167 15.56 -2.67 -0.23
N ILE A 168 15.18 -3.87 0.21
CA ILE A 168 13.77 -4.27 0.28
C ILE A 168 13.15 -3.68 1.55
N GLY A 169 11.88 -3.29 1.47
CA GLY A 169 11.12 -2.76 2.59
C GLY A 169 9.73 -3.36 2.67
N GLU A 170 9.18 -3.36 3.88
CA GLU A 170 7.78 -3.64 4.16
C GLU A 170 7.05 -2.33 4.44
N ALA A 171 5.90 -2.18 3.84
CA ALA A 171 5.04 -1.03 4.11
C ALA A 171 3.58 -1.37 3.87
N VAL A 172 2.70 -0.73 4.64
CA VAL A 172 1.26 -0.69 4.39
C VAL A 172 0.78 0.74 4.62
N SER A 173 -0.01 1.25 3.70
CA SER A 173 -0.62 2.56 3.85
C SER A 173 -2.00 2.62 3.20
N THR A 174 -2.85 3.53 3.70
CA THR A 174 -4.19 3.75 3.16
C THR A 174 -4.39 5.22 2.82
N ILE A 175 -4.97 5.47 1.65
CA ILE A 175 -5.38 6.80 1.19
C ILE A 175 -6.88 6.73 0.89
N ILE A 176 -7.64 7.73 1.35
CA ILE A 176 -9.07 7.88 1.02
C ILE A 176 -9.22 9.10 0.12
N ILE A 177 -9.82 8.91 -1.05
CA ILE A 177 -10.09 9.96 -2.03
C ILE A 177 -11.61 10.13 -2.17
N SER A 178 -12.07 11.37 -2.22
CA SER A 178 -13.47 11.73 -2.42
C SER A 178 -13.59 13.06 -3.17
N ASN A 179 -14.69 13.26 -3.86
CA ASN A 179 -15.09 14.57 -4.38
C ASN A 179 -15.88 15.39 -3.33
N ASP A 180 -16.35 14.78 -2.24
CA ASP A 180 -17.02 15.48 -1.15
C ASP A 180 -16.03 15.89 -0.06
N ARG A 181 -15.80 17.21 0.07
CA ARG A 181 -14.92 17.76 1.10
C ARG A 181 -15.44 17.51 2.52
N ASN A 182 -16.74 17.36 2.72
CA ASN A 182 -17.34 17.14 4.05
C ASN A 182 -17.03 15.73 4.58
N LEU A 183 -16.54 14.83 3.74
CA LEU A 183 -16.05 13.53 4.18
C LEU A 183 -14.87 13.68 5.17
N TYR A 184 -14.01 14.68 4.98
CA TYR A 184 -12.77 14.80 5.74
C TYR A 184 -12.95 15.67 6.98
N LYS A 185 -12.46 15.18 8.13
CA LYS A 185 -12.43 15.93 9.40
C LYS A 185 -11.36 17.04 9.42
N GLU A 186 -10.33 16.90 8.60
CA GLU A 186 -9.25 17.87 8.43
C GLU A 186 -9.18 18.36 6.98
N THR A 187 -8.37 19.37 6.71
CA THR A 187 -8.18 19.88 5.34
C THR A 187 -7.44 18.84 4.48
N PRO A 188 -8.07 18.26 3.45
CA PRO A 188 -7.42 17.27 2.61
C PRO A 188 -6.46 17.91 1.62
N LEU A 189 -5.54 17.09 1.11
CA LEU A 189 -4.75 17.43 -0.07
C LEU A 189 -5.59 17.23 -1.33
N LYS A 190 -5.36 18.07 -2.35
CA LYS A 190 -5.99 17.91 -3.65
C LYS A 190 -5.10 17.07 -4.56
N PHE A 191 -5.62 15.96 -5.07
CA PHE A 191 -4.97 15.24 -6.16
C PHE A 191 -5.23 15.97 -7.49
N LEU A 192 -4.17 16.35 -8.19
CA LEU A 192 -4.27 17.16 -9.41
C LEU A 192 -4.36 16.31 -10.69
N GLY A 193 -3.99 15.05 -10.61
CA GLY A 193 -3.99 14.10 -11.72
C GLY A 193 -2.69 13.33 -11.84
N GLY A 194 -2.64 12.40 -12.79
CA GLY A 194 -1.48 11.58 -13.11
C GLY A 194 -1.61 10.98 -14.50
N CYS A 195 -0.51 10.44 -15.02
CA CYS A 195 -0.49 9.66 -16.25
C CYS A 195 0.32 8.39 -16.05
N SER A 196 -0.01 7.35 -16.82
CA SER A 196 0.71 6.07 -16.85
C SER A 196 1.14 5.79 -18.29
N ILE A 197 2.39 5.40 -18.47
CA ILE A 197 2.97 5.05 -19.75
C ILE A 197 3.63 3.69 -19.62
N ASN A 198 3.43 2.82 -20.60
CA ASN A 198 4.15 1.56 -20.73
C ASN A 198 5.24 1.73 -21.80
N ASP A 199 6.44 1.24 -21.49
CA ASP A 199 7.54 1.11 -22.46
C ASP A 199 7.38 -0.15 -23.32
#